data_21e8cc359053fe3482383d4a6f8f4de4
#
_entry.id   21e8cc359053fe3482383d4a6f8f4de4
#
_cell.length_a   1.000
_cell.length_b   1.000
_cell.length_c   1.000
_cell.angle_alpha   90.00
_cell.angle_beta   90.00
_cell.angle_gamma   90.00
#
_symmetry.space_group_name_H-M   'P 1'
#
loop_
_entity.id
_entity.type
_entity.pdbx_description
1 polymer ?
#
loop_
_entity_poly.entity_id
_entity_poly.type
_entity_poly.pdbx_seq_one_letter_code
_entity_poly.pdbx_strand_id
1 'polypeptide(L)'
;MSDEEKKAVDPAEIVAAIRAESAATRLVTRKELEERFPDTEIASRLAGARDSADVMYIEGTKDVYYFSTLSMTDSYATYLARLAENDPLRLIADTVRDESRIYPRTTAISVFGEVPFLMPPWRIKDLVASLGSNPEFADIQSCAASNGAVYLYSTKYIDKAYAEGLTEWNEVGRTLNP
;
A
#
# COMPACT_ATOMS: atom_id res chain seq x y z
N MET A 1 -14.56 38.80 31.59
CA MET A 1 -14.43 38.16 30.27
C MET A 1 -13.03 37.57 30.24
N SER A 2 -12.93 36.27 30.52
CA SER A 2 -11.65 35.59 30.57
C SER A 2 -11.30 35.21 29.13
N ASP A 3 -10.24 35.82 28.59
CA ASP A 3 -9.55 35.31 27.44
C ASP A 3 -8.98 33.95 27.86
N GLU A 4 -9.64 32.84 27.47
CA GLU A 4 -9.01 31.55 27.46
C GLU A 4 -7.93 31.61 26.35
N GLU A 5 -6.68 31.77 26.75
CA GLU A 5 -5.52 31.57 25.89
C GLU A 5 -5.68 30.22 25.25
N LYS A 6 -6.03 30.21 23.97
CA LYS A 6 -6.01 28.99 23.10
C LYS A 6 -4.60 28.43 23.16
N LYS A 7 -4.37 27.45 24.01
CA LYS A 7 -3.08 26.77 24.16
C LYS A 7 -2.70 26.20 22.81
N ALA A 8 -1.70 26.79 22.17
CA ALA A 8 -1.22 26.31 20.91
C ALA A 8 -0.74 24.85 21.08
N VAL A 9 -1.28 23.95 20.29
CA VAL A 9 -0.91 22.53 20.32
C VAL A 9 0.59 22.41 20.05
N ASP A 10 1.30 21.69 20.91
CA ASP A 10 2.72 21.41 20.72
C ASP A 10 2.89 20.42 19.55
N PRO A 11 3.67 20.74 18.50
CA PRO A 11 3.97 19.81 17.42
C PRO A 11 4.46 18.43 17.89
N ALA A 12 5.15 18.37 19.03
CA ALA A 12 5.62 17.12 19.62
C ALA A 12 4.46 16.20 20.05
N GLU A 13 3.32 16.73 20.44
CA GLU A 13 2.13 15.94 20.81
C GLU A 13 1.53 15.24 19.57
N ILE A 14 1.54 15.93 18.42
CA ILE A 14 1.08 15.36 17.15
C ILE A 14 2.01 14.23 16.70
N VAL A 15 3.33 14.46 16.74
CA VAL A 15 4.35 13.45 16.41
C VAL A 15 4.21 12.23 17.32
N ALA A 16 4.05 12.44 18.63
CA ALA A 16 3.87 11.35 19.60
C ALA A 16 2.59 10.55 19.33
N ALA A 17 1.50 11.19 18.94
CA ALA A 17 0.27 10.52 18.57
C ALA A 17 0.46 9.62 17.35
N ILE A 18 1.10 10.13 16.28
CA ILE A 18 1.37 9.36 15.06
C ILE A 18 2.28 8.17 15.37
N ARG A 19 3.34 8.36 16.17
CA ARG A 19 4.24 7.27 16.57
C ARG A 19 3.52 6.18 17.36
N ALA A 20 2.65 6.56 18.29
CA ALA A 20 1.89 5.60 19.10
C ALA A 20 0.96 4.74 18.24
N GLU A 21 0.22 5.34 17.30
CA GLU A 21 -0.65 4.60 16.38
C GLU A 21 0.16 3.71 15.42
N SER A 22 1.28 4.20 14.89
CA SER A 22 2.17 3.42 14.04
C SER A 22 2.77 2.22 14.76
N ALA A 23 3.12 2.35 16.04
CA ALA A 23 3.56 1.23 16.88
C ALA A 23 2.47 0.19 17.10
N ALA A 24 1.20 0.62 17.06
CA ALA A 24 0.02 -0.26 17.07
C ALA A 24 -0.38 -0.77 15.67
N THR A 25 0.49 -0.60 14.66
CA THR A 25 0.25 -0.99 13.25
C THR A 25 -0.95 -0.30 12.60
N ARG A 26 -1.23 0.95 12.99
CA ARG A 26 -2.32 1.76 12.45
C ARG A 26 -1.79 3.02 11.80
N LEU A 27 -2.44 3.43 10.71
CA LEU A 27 -2.28 4.77 10.15
C LEU A 27 -3.21 5.74 10.87
N VAL A 28 -2.81 7.01 10.91
CA VAL A 28 -3.65 8.10 11.41
C VAL A 28 -4.07 8.96 10.25
N THR A 29 -5.35 9.21 10.12
CA THR A 29 -5.87 10.11 9.07
C THR A 29 -5.72 11.57 9.48
N ARG A 30 -5.68 12.47 8.47
CA ARG A 30 -5.72 13.91 8.74
C ARG A 30 -6.95 14.27 9.58
N LYS A 31 -8.10 13.71 9.23
CA LYS A 31 -9.35 13.94 9.94
C LYS A 31 -9.27 13.54 11.41
N GLU A 32 -8.71 12.38 11.75
CA GLU A 32 -8.50 11.95 13.14
C GLU A 32 -7.57 12.90 13.91
N LEU A 33 -6.52 13.41 13.26
CA LEU A 33 -5.63 14.40 13.87
C LEU A 33 -6.32 15.74 14.09
N GLU A 34 -7.12 16.21 13.14
CA GLU A 34 -7.90 17.46 13.27
C GLU A 34 -8.97 17.33 14.36
N GLU A 35 -9.61 16.19 14.51
CA GLU A 35 -10.55 15.92 15.61
C GLU A 35 -9.85 15.88 16.98
N ARG A 36 -8.64 15.33 17.04
CA ARG A 36 -7.83 15.23 18.27
C ARG A 36 -7.16 16.55 18.65
N PHE A 37 -6.77 17.33 17.64
CA PHE A 37 -6.07 18.60 17.77
C PHE A 37 -6.83 19.70 17.01
N PRO A 38 -8.00 20.10 17.48
CA PRO A 38 -8.83 21.08 16.80
C PRO A 38 -8.11 22.43 16.66
N ASP A 39 -8.47 23.16 15.61
CA ASP A 39 -7.88 24.47 15.26
C ASP A 39 -6.38 24.43 14.92
N THR A 40 -5.86 23.25 14.52
CA THR A 40 -4.45 23.06 14.21
C THR A 40 -4.29 22.68 12.73
N GLU A 41 -3.47 23.42 12.00
CA GLU A 41 -3.02 23.02 10.67
C GLU A 41 -1.95 21.93 10.81
N ILE A 42 -2.36 20.67 10.72
CA ILE A 42 -1.51 19.48 10.95
C ILE A 42 -0.25 19.51 10.09
N ALA A 43 -0.38 19.76 8.78
CA ALA A 43 0.76 19.78 7.85
C ALA A 43 1.79 20.86 8.21
N SER A 44 1.33 22.09 8.54
CA SER A 44 2.23 23.19 8.94
C SER A 44 2.92 22.90 10.27
N ARG A 45 2.23 22.27 11.21
CA ARG A 45 2.80 21.92 12.51
C ARG A 45 3.83 20.82 12.41
N LEU A 46 3.59 19.80 11.59
CA LEU A 46 4.57 18.73 11.33
C LEU A 46 5.80 19.25 10.61
N ALA A 47 5.64 20.16 9.64
CA ALA A 47 6.77 20.78 8.95
C ALA A 47 7.66 21.63 9.88
N GLY A 48 7.09 22.20 10.96
CA GLY A 48 7.81 22.98 11.98
C GLY A 48 8.38 22.13 13.13
N ALA A 49 8.06 20.86 13.23
CA ALA A 49 8.51 20.00 14.32
C ALA A 49 9.97 19.57 14.12
N ARG A 50 10.82 19.86 15.12
CA ARG A 50 12.28 19.55 15.06
C ARG A 50 12.57 18.04 15.03
N ASP A 51 11.64 17.22 15.48
CA ASP A 51 11.80 15.77 15.66
C ASP A 51 10.71 15.00 14.90
N SER A 52 10.43 15.41 13.67
CA SER A 52 9.41 14.78 12.81
C SER A 52 9.98 14.09 11.57
N ALA A 53 11.29 13.91 11.50
CA ALA A 53 11.96 13.34 10.32
C ALA A 53 11.51 11.91 9.98
N ASP A 54 10.98 11.18 10.95
CA ASP A 54 10.42 9.83 10.80
C ASP A 54 8.93 9.83 10.45
N VAL A 55 8.26 10.99 10.53
CA VAL A 55 6.83 11.09 10.21
C VAL A 55 6.67 11.33 8.72
N MET A 56 6.04 10.38 8.07
CA MET A 56 5.72 10.39 6.65
C MET A 56 4.22 10.43 6.43
N TYR A 57 3.81 10.75 5.21
CA TYR A 57 2.40 10.73 4.85
C TYR A 57 2.18 10.10 3.48
N ILE A 58 0.98 9.59 3.27
CA ILE A 58 0.49 9.05 2.00
C ILE A 58 -0.78 9.81 1.64
N GLU A 59 -0.78 10.42 0.48
CA GLU A 59 -1.97 11.06 -0.07
C GLU A 59 -2.88 9.98 -0.67
N GLY A 60 -4.03 9.79 -0.07
CA GLY A 60 -5.09 8.93 -0.60
C GLY A 60 -6.13 9.74 -1.37
N THR A 61 -7.15 9.04 -1.90
CA THR A 61 -8.29 9.68 -2.57
C THR A 61 -9.32 10.23 -1.59
N LYS A 62 -9.40 9.65 -0.39
CA LYS A 62 -10.37 10.03 0.65
C LYS A 62 -9.75 10.90 1.73
N ASP A 63 -8.50 10.65 2.10
CA ASP A 63 -7.82 11.35 3.18
C ASP A 63 -6.28 11.29 3.01
N VAL A 64 -5.56 11.99 3.87
CA VAL A 64 -4.11 11.87 4.02
C VAL A 64 -3.82 11.00 5.24
N TYR A 65 -2.96 10.01 5.05
CA TYR A 65 -2.60 9.01 6.05
C TYR A 65 -1.19 9.27 6.56
N TYR A 66 -1.04 9.46 7.86
CA TYR A 66 0.26 9.69 8.50
C TYR A 66 0.75 8.43 9.21
N PHE A 67 2.06 8.23 9.19
CA PHE A 67 2.74 7.13 9.87
C PHE A 67 4.18 7.48 10.26
N SER A 68 4.79 6.69 11.14
CA SER A 68 6.19 6.82 11.54
C SER A 68 7.01 5.66 10.98
N THR A 69 8.11 6.00 10.32
CA THR A 69 9.07 5.01 9.78
C THR A 69 9.85 4.28 10.85
N LEU A 70 9.78 4.71 12.11
CA LEU A 70 10.37 3.99 13.24
C LEU A 70 9.65 2.65 13.51
N SER A 71 8.38 2.54 13.16
CA SER A 71 7.55 1.36 13.48
C SER A 71 6.95 0.71 12.24
N MET A 72 6.98 1.36 11.09
CA MET A 72 6.28 0.91 9.88
C MET A 72 7.09 1.23 8.63
N THR A 73 7.21 0.29 7.70
CA THR A 73 7.83 0.53 6.40
C THR A 73 6.87 1.26 5.46
N ASP A 74 7.40 2.02 4.50
CA ASP A 74 6.62 2.72 3.47
C ASP A 74 5.69 1.78 2.70
N SER A 75 6.19 0.58 2.34
CA SER A 75 5.39 -0.42 1.62
C SER A 75 4.21 -0.91 2.45
N TYR A 76 4.42 -1.14 3.75
CA TYR A 76 3.34 -1.58 4.64
C TYR A 76 2.32 -0.47 4.91
N ALA A 77 2.79 0.77 5.11
CA ALA A 77 1.93 1.94 5.25
C ALA A 77 1.08 2.16 3.99
N THR A 78 1.69 2.05 2.81
CA THR A 78 0.98 2.15 1.52
C THR A 78 -0.10 1.08 1.39
N TYR A 79 0.21 -0.16 1.78
CA TYR A 79 -0.78 -1.23 1.82
C TYR A 79 -1.97 -0.89 2.73
N LEU A 80 -1.71 -0.44 3.97
CA LEU A 80 -2.77 -0.07 4.91
C LEU A 80 -3.63 1.09 4.41
N ALA A 81 -3.03 2.11 3.79
CA ALA A 81 -3.75 3.23 3.18
C ALA A 81 -4.70 2.75 2.07
N ARG A 82 -4.23 1.87 1.17
CA ARG A 82 -5.06 1.27 0.11
C ARG A 82 -6.23 0.45 0.68
N LEU A 83 -5.96 -0.28 1.75
CA LEU A 83 -6.99 -1.05 2.45
C LEU A 83 -8.05 -0.13 3.08
N ALA A 84 -7.61 0.97 3.72
CA ALA A 84 -8.50 1.96 4.33
C ALA A 84 -9.38 2.67 3.28
N GLU A 85 -8.86 2.88 2.09
CA GLU A 85 -9.60 3.44 0.96
C GLU A 85 -10.58 2.47 0.33
N ASN A 86 -10.52 1.18 0.70
CA ASN A 86 -11.35 0.12 0.15
C ASN A 86 -11.28 0.06 -1.39
N ASP A 87 -10.07 0.22 -1.94
CA ASP A 87 -9.77 0.08 -3.36
C ASP A 87 -8.90 -1.16 -3.62
N PRO A 88 -9.49 -2.37 -3.59
CA PRO A 88 -8.76 -3.61 -3.75
C PRO A 88 -8.18 -3.77 -5.18
N LEU A 89 -8.78 -3.12 -6.18
CA LEU A 89 -8.30 -3.18 -7.55
C LEU A 89 -6.95 -2.47 -7.68
N ARG A 90 -6.86 -1.26 -7.13
CA ARG A 90 -5.62 -0.48 -7.07
C ARG A 90 -4.57 -1.17 -6.20
N LEU A 91 -5.00 -1.77 -5.08
CA LEU A 91 -4.10 -2.53 -4.22
C LEU A 91 -3.41 -3.66 -4.98
N ILE A 92 -4.14 -4.47 -5.76
CA ILE A 92 -3.57 -5.52 -6.59
C ILE A 92 -2.61 -4.93 -7.63
N ALA A 93 -3.06 -3.90 -8.36
CA ALA A 93 -2.27 -3.29 -9.43
C ALA A 93 -0.94 -2.71 -8.91
N ASP A 94 -0.96 -1.98 -7.81
CA ASP A 94 0.24 -1.37 -7.23
C ASP A 94 1.18 -2.43 -6.66
N THR A 95 0.66 -3.51 -6.03
CA THR A 95 1.47 -4.64 -5.59
C THR A 95 2.19 -5.29 -6.76
N VAL A 96 1.50 -5.55 -7.87
CA VAL A 96 2.09 -6.14 -9.08
C VAL A 96 3.13 -5.21 -9.70
N ARG A 97 2.87 -3.91 -9.73
CA ARG A 97 3.84 -2.91 -10.22
C ARG A 97 5.11 -2.90 -9.39
N ASP A 98 4.98 -2.90 -8.07
CA ASP A 98 6.12 -2.89 -7.15
C ASP A 98 6.93 -4.19 -7.24
N GLU A 99 6.29 -5.35 -7.31
CA GLU A 99 6.95 -6.62 -7.51
C GLU A 99 7.72 -6.68 -8.85
N SER A 100 7.09 -6.18 -9.92
CA SER A 100 7.72 -6.12 -11.24
C SER A 100 8.88 -5.11 -11.30
N ARG A 101 8.79 -4.00 -10.57
CA ARG A 101 9.78 -2.93 -10.57
C ARG A 101 10.98 -3.21 -9.68
N ILE A 102 10.72 -3.66 -8.44
CA ILE A 102 11.76 -3.80 -7.41
C ILE A 102 12.50 -5.13 -7.54
N TYR A 103 11.75 -6.20 -7.80
CA TYR A 103 12.29 -7.58 -7.78
C TYR A 103 12.28 -8.25 -9.15
N PRO A 104 12.07 -7.58 -10.28
CA PRO A 104 11.70 -8.02 -11.63
C PRO A 104 11.06 -9.43 -11.68
N ARG A 105 9.94 -9.60 -10.96
CA ARG A 105 9.24 -10.89 -10.87
C ARG A 105 7.75 -10.75 -11.12
N THR A 106 7.14 -11.87 -11.48
CA THR A 106 5.70 -12.03 -11.62
C THR A 106 5.07 -12.32 -10.25
N THR A 107 3.81 -11.91 -10.04
CA THR A 107 3.06 -12.08 -8.79
C THR A 107 1.99 -13.15 -8.98
N ALA A 108 2.08 -14.25 -8.24
CA ALA A 108 1.04 -15.28 -8.24
C ALA A 108 -0.28 -14.70 -7.70
N ILE A 109 -1.41 -14.96 -8.35
CA ILE A 109 -2.72 -14.47 -7.87
C ILE A 109 -3.09 -15.06 -6.51
N SER A 110 -2.56 -16.23 -6.15
CA SER A 110 -2.76 -16.87 -4.84
C SER A 110 -2.25 -16.03 -3.67
N VAL A 111 -1.24 -15.20 -3.88
CA VAL A 111 -0.67 -14.30 -2.85
C VAL A 111 -1.75 -13.39 -2.26
N PHE A 112 -2.72 -12.97 -3.05
CA PHE A 112 -3.82 -12.12 -2.58
C PHE A 112 -4.83 -12.85 -1.67
N GLY A 113 -4.77 -14.18 -1.61
CA GLY A 113 -5.52 -15.00 -0.66
C GLY A 113 -4.83 -15.17 0.69
N GLU A 114 -3.55 -14.84 0.77
CA GLU A 114 -2.72 -15.00 1.96
C GLU A 114 -2.62 -13.69 2.77
N VAL A 115 -2.03 -13.79 3.96
CA VAL A 115 -1.70 -12.61 4.76
C VAL A 115 -0.69 -11.75 3.98
N PRO A 116 -0.87 -10.44 3.89
CA PRO A 116 -1.83 -9.60 4.62
C PRO A 116 -3.16 -9.36 3.90
N PHE A 117 -3.34 -9.81 2.66
CA PHE A 117 -4.50 -9.45 1.81
C PHE A 117 -5.79 -10.16 2.21
N LEU A 118 -5.73 -11.47 2.46
CA LEU A 118 -6.84 -12.32 2.90
C LEU A 118 -8.10 -12.22 2.02
N MET A 119 -7.92 -12.02 0.73
CA MET A 119 -9.05 -11.92 -0.21
C MET A 119 -9.58 -13.32 -0.55
N PRO A 120 -10.92 -13.53 -0.56
CA PRO A 120 -11.47 -14.81 -0.97
C PRO A 120 -11.24 -15.05 -2.47
N PRO A 121 -11.07 -16.33 -2.91
CA PRO A 121 -10.71 -16.67 -4.29
C PRO A 121 -11.66 -16.11 -5.35
N TRP A 122 -12.96 -16.09 -5.08
CA TRP A 122 -13.95 -15.52 -6.00
C TRP A 122 -13.71 -14.01 -6.22
N ARG A 123 -13.38 -13.28 -5.16
CA ARG A 123 -13.09 -11.83 -5.25
C ARG A 123 -11.82 -11.55 -6.03
N ILE A 124 -10.76 -12.34 -5.81
CA ILE A 124 -9.51 -12.23 -6.57
C ILE A 124 -9.79 -12.41 -8.06
N LYS A 125 -10.56 -13.43 -8.43
CA LYS A 125 -10.92 -13.71 -9.82
C LYS A 125 -11.66 -12.53 -10.47
N ASP A 126 -12.65 -11.97 -9.79
CA ASP A 126 -13.43 -10.82 -10.28
C ASP A 126 -12.57 -9.57 -10.43
N LEU A 127 -11.68 -9.31 -9.47
CA LEU A 127 -10.75 -8.19 -9.51
C LEU A 127 -9.74 -8.33 -10.67
N VAL A 128 -9.16 -9.51 -10.86
CA VAL A 128 -8.23 -9.77 -11.98
C VAL A 128 -8.93 -9.59 -13.32
N ALA A 129 -10.16 -10.03 -13.48
CA ALA A 129 -10.96 -9.77 -14.69
C ALA A 129 -11.21 -8.27 -14.89
N SER A 130 -11.48 -7.54 -13.82
CA SER A 130 -11.72 -6.08 -13.86
C SER A 130 -10.47 -5.27 -14.19
N LEU A 131 -9.27 -5.73 -13.80
CA LEU A 131 -7.99 -5.10 -14.18
C LEU A 131 -7.84 -5.03 -15.71
N GLY A 132 -8.14 -6.13 -16.41
CA GLY A 132 -8.03 -6.20 -17.87
C GLY A 132 -8.99 -5.27 -18.62
N SER A 133 -10.07 -4.84 -17.97
CA SER A 133 -11.10 -3.97 -18.56
C SER A 133 -10.91 -2.49 -18.22
N ASN A 134 -10.02 -2.17 -17.28
CA ASN A 134 -9.82 -0.80 -16.80
C ASN A 134 -8.58 -0.18 -17.45
N PRO A 135 -8.71 0.92 -18.24
CA PRO A 135 -7.59 1.60 -18.88
C PRO A 135 -6.50 2.08 -17.91
N GLU A 136 -6.85 2.41 -16.67
CA GLU A 136 -5.89 2.84 -15.64
C GLU A 136 -4.87 1.73 -15.30
N PHE A 137 -5.28 0.48 -15.46
CA PHE A 137 -4.47 -0.71 -15.13
C PHE A 137 -4.09 -1.54 -16.37
N ALA A 138 -4.13 -0.95 -17.57
CA ALA A 138 -3.82 -1.62 -18.82
C ALA A 138 -2.40 -2.21 -18.88
N ASP A 139 -1.50 -1.70 -18.04
CA ASP A 139 -0.14 -2.24 -17.90
C ASP A 139 -0.09 -3.56 -17.11
N ILE A 140 -1.14 -3.90 -16.38
CA ILE A 140 -1.22 -5.16 -15.63
C ILE A 140 -1.73 -6.26 -16.55
N GLN A 141 -0.89 -7.24 -16.82
CA GLN A 141 -1.20 -8.37 -17.68
C GLN A 141 -1.07 -9.67 -16.91
N SER A 142 -1.73 -10.71 -17.40
CA SER A 142 -1.64 -12.05 -16.84
C SER A 142 -0.89 -13.00 -17.75
N CYS A 143 -0.18 -13.94 -17.15
CA CYS A 143 0.36 -15.12 -17.81
C CYS A 143 0.06 -16.36 -16.98
N ALA A 144 0.10 -17.53 -17.60
CA ALA A 144 -0.16 -18.80 -16.92
C ALA A 144 0.97 -19.78 -17.18
N ALA A 145 1.33 -20.54 -16.15
CA ALA A 145 2.22 -21.68 -16.28
C ALA A 145 1.50 -22.89 -16.91
N SER A 146 2.25 -23.88 -17.38
CA SER A 146 1.70 -25.09 -17.98
C SER A 146 0.83 -25.92 -17.03
N ASN A 147 1.02 -25.77 -15.71
CA ASN A 147 0.17 -26.37 -14.66
C ASN A 147 -1.14 -25.60 -14.41
N GLY A 148 -1.38 -24.47 -15.10
CA GLY A 148 -2.57 -23.64 -14.97
C GLY A 148 -2.48 -22.56 -13.90
N ALA A 149 -1.37 -22.43 -13.18
CA ALA A 149 -1.16 -21.34 -12.21
C ALA A 149 -1.09 -19.99 -12.93
N VAL A 150 -1.86 -19.02 -12.43
CA VAL A 150 -1.95 -17.68 -13.03
C VAL A 150 -1.13 -16.67 -12.23
N TYR A 151 -0.39 -15.86 -12.98
CA TYR A 151 0.46 -14.80 -12.47
C TYR A 151 0.15 -13.47 -13.14
N LEU A 152 0.41 -12.38 -12.43
CA LEU A 152 0.29 -11.01 -12.91
C LEU A 152 1.68 -10.38 -13.03
N TYR A 153 1.82 -9.43 -13.95
CA TYR A 153 3.02 -8.62 -14.12
C TYR A 153 2.68 -7.27 -14.73
N SER A 154 3.56 -6.28 -14.55
CA SER A 154 3.40 -4.97 -15.18
C SER A 154 4.29 -4.86 -16.41
N THR A 155 3.67 -4.61 -17.58
CA THR A 155 4.37 -4.39 -18.85
C THR A 155 5.24 -3.14 -18.87
N LYS A 156 5.13 -2.27 -17.87
CA LYS A 156 6.03 -1.12 -17.68
C LYS A 156 7.45 -1.54 -17.29
N TYR A 157 7.60 -2.73 -16.69
CA TYR A 157 8.87 -3.16 -16.09
C TYR A 157 9.35 -4.51 -16.59
N ILE A 158 8.45 -5.39 -17.02
CA ILE A 158 8.74 -6.76 -17.45
C ILE A 158 8.09 -7.00 -18.80
N ASP A 159 8.82 -7.53 -19.77
CA ASP A 159 8.24 -7.98 -21.03
C ASP A 159 7.52 -9.34 -20.90
N LYS A 160 6.65 -9.64 -21.86
CA LYS A 160 5.80 -10.82 -21.84
C LYS A 160 6.62 -12.12 -21.85
N ALA A 161 7.65 -12.21 -22.69
CA ALA A 161 8.43 -13.43 -22.83
C ALA A 161 9.19 -13.77 -21.53
N TYR A 162 9.75 -12.75 -20.89
CA TYR A 162 10.39 -12.90 -19.59
C TYR A 162 9.37 -13.33 -18.51
N ALA A 163 8.19 -12.68 -18.46
CA ALA A 163 7.14 -13.02 -17.51
C ALA A 163 6.69 -14.48 -17.66
N GLU A 164 6.43 -14.94 -18.88
CA GLU A 164 6.03 -16.33 -19.17
C GLU A 164 7.13 -17.33 -18.78
N GLY A 165 8.38 -17.07 -19.14
CA GLY A 165 9.51 -17.92 -18.78
C GLY A 165 9.74 -18.01 -17.27
N LEU A 166 9.64 -16.88 -16.55
CA LEU A 166 9.80 -16.84 -15.11
C LEU A 166 8.67 -17.56 -14.39
N THR A 167 7.42 -17.39 -14.86
CA THR A 167 6.25 -18.06 -14.31
C THR A 167 6.35 -19.58 -14.46
N GLU A 168 6.73 -20.05 -15.64
CA GLU A 168 6.96 -21.48 -15.88
C GLU A 168 8.09 -22.03 -15.00
N TRP A 169 9.18 -21.30 -14.89
CA TRP A 169 10.29 -21.71 -14.03
C TRP A 169 9.88 -21.80 -12.56
N ASN A 170 9.13 -20.83 -12.03
CA ASN A 170 8.70 -20.82 -10.65
C ASN A 170 7.75 -21.97 -10.30
N GLU A 171 6.86 -22.33 -11.22
CA GLU A 171 5.83 -23.35 -10.99
C GLU A 171 6.30 -24.77 -11.32
N VAL A 172 7.02 -24.93 -12.40
CA VAL A 172 7.37 -26.25 -12.95
C VAL A 172 8.87 -26.49 -12.90
N GLY A 173 9.67 -25.53 -13.33
CA GLY A 173 11.12 -25.68 -13.45
C GLY A 173 11.82 -25.99 -12.14
N ARG A 174 11.43 -25.31 -11.05
CA ARG A 174 12.01 -25.52 -9.71
C ARG A 174 11.67 -26.88 -9.10
N THR A 175 10.54 -27.46 -9.47
CA THR A 175 10.15 -28.80 -8.99
C THR A 175 10.85 -29.91 -9.76
N LEU A 176 11.25 -29.66 -11.00
CA LEU A 176 11.95 -30.63 -11.84
C LEU A 176 13.47 -30.59 -11.68
N ASN A 177 14.03 -29.47 -11.23
CA ASN A 177 15.46 -29.25 -10.96
C ASN A 177 15.63 -28.63 -9.57
N PRO A 178 15.52 -29.42 -8.48
CA PRO A 178 15.65 -28.96 -7.11
C PRO A 178 17.08 -28.50 -6.75
#